data_0861007546aa86e1c9409ca9aee9ebcb
#
_entry.id   0861007546aa86e1c9409ca9aee9ebcb
#
_cell.length_a   1.000
_cell.length_b   1.000
_cell.length_c   1.000
_cell.angle_alpha   90.00
_cell.angle_beta   90.00
_cell.angle_gamma   90.00
#
_symmetry.space_group_name_H-M   'P 1'
#
loop_
_entity.id
_entity.type
_entity.pdbx_description
1 polymer ?
#
loop_
_entity_poly.entity_id
_entity_poly.type
_entity_poly.pdbx_seq_one_letter_code
_entity_poly.pdbx_strand_id
1 'polypeptide(L)'
;MSGGDHAPTLPAPKVCVTGAAGYVGSWLVMKLLQRGYVVHATVRDPGNTKKVKHLLELPKAEGNLRLWKGVLEEEGSFDDAIAGCEGVFHVAATPVDVVSDDPQNEIIRPAVKGVLSIINSCAKAKTVKRLVFTSSAVTLLVQENPKPVYDESSWSDLDLIYAKKMPGWMYFASKTQAEKEAWKAAKEKQIDFISIIPPLVIGSSIVPTVPLSSIIALSPVTGNEAHYFVIKQGQYVHLDDLCEAQIFLFEHRKAEGRFICSSHDATIHDLAKMIRQNWPEYYVPSEFKGIEKDLPVVSLSSKKLLDIGFQFKYTLEDMYREAIETLRNKCVLPYSIKPPPKEQEWENGKTLEA
;
A
#
# COMPACT_ATOMS: atom_id res chain seq x y z
N MET A 1 -49.56 -12.50 25.05
CA MET A 1 -48.96 -12.73 23.76
C MET A 1 -48.38 -11.40 23.33
N SER A 2 -47.10 -11.17 23.58
CA SER A 2 -46.40 -9.93 23.19
C SER A 2 -45.68 -10.24 21.88
N GLY A 3 -46.27 -9.80 20.77
CA GLY A 3 -45.64 -9.77 19.48
C GLY A 3 -44.49 -8.78 19.49
N GLY A 4 -43.26 -9.26 19.52
CA GLY A 4 -42.09 -8.41 19.30
C GLY A 4 -42.06 -7.96 17.85
N ASP A 5 -42.33 -6.69 17.61
CA ASP A 5 -42.04 -6.03 16.33
C ASP A 5 -40.52 -6.06 16.10
N HIS A 6 -40.06 -7.07 15.38
CA HIS A 6 -38.74 -7.01 14.77
C HIS A 6 -38.83 -6.03 13.62
N ALA A 7 -38.34 -4.81 13.86
CA ALA A 7 -38.08 -3.88 12.78
C ALA A 7 -37.21 -4.60 11.72
N PRO A 8 -37.55 -4.48 10.42
CA PRO A 8 -36.78 -5.13 9.38
C PRO A 8 -35.35 -4.62 9.44
N THR A 9 -34.40 -5.49 9.80
CA THR A 9 -32.98 -5.17 9.73
C THR A 9 -32.65 -4.87 8.28
N LEU A 10 -32.20 -3.66 7.99
CA LEU A 10 -31.71 -3.30 6.66
C LEU A 10 -30.65 -4.33 6.24
N PRO A 11 -30.67 -4.78 4.97
CA PRO A 11 -29.67 -5.74 4.49
C PRO A 11 -28.27 -5.13 4.67
N ALA A 12 -27.33 -5.95 5.11
CA ALA A 12 -25.95 -5.51 5.31
C ALA A 12 -25.39 -4.88 4.01
N PRO A 13 -24.70 -3.72 4.10
CA PRO A 13 -24.18 -3.03 2.92
C PRO A 13 -23.15 -3.93 2.21
N LYS A 14 -23.27 -4.01 0.88
CA LYS A 14 -22.42 -4.84 0.03
C LYS A 14 -21.35 -3.99 -0.63
N VAL A 15 -20.11 -4.44 -0.57
CA VAL A 15 -18.96 -3.75 -1.20
C VAL A 15 -18.08 -4.71 -1.96
N CYS A 16 -17.40 -4.20 -2.99
CA CYS A 16 -16.41 -4.96 -3.75
C CYS A 16 -15.00 -4.49 -3.38
N VAL A 17 -14.09 -5.43 -3.13
CA VAL A 17 -12.66 -5.17 -2.89
C VAL A 17 -11.87 -5.84 -4.00
N THR A 18 -11.12 -5.07 -4.80
CA THR A 18 -10.23 -5.62 -5.81
C THR A 18 -8.83 -5.85 -5.25
N GLY A 19 -8.13 -6.88 -5.74
CA GLY A 19 -6.83 -7.24 -5.20
C GLY A 19 -6.90 -7.78 -3.78
N ALA A 20 -8.00 -8.42 -3.43
CA ALA A 20 -8.34 -8.86 -2.07
C ALA A 20 -7.32 -9.83 -1.46
N ALA A 21 -6.61 -10.65 -2.27
CA ALA A 21 -5.59 -11.57 -1.76
C ALA A 21 -4.22 -10.92 -1.48
N GLY A 22 -4.06 -9.61 -1.76
CA GLY A 22 -2.84 -8.86 -1.50
C GLY A 22 -2.75 -8.33 -0.07
N TYR A 23 -1.61 -7.73 0.28
CA TYR A 23 -1.31 -7.23 1.62
C TYR A 23 -2.36 -6.26 2.16
N VAL A 24 -2.60 -5.15 1.46
CA VAL A 24 -3.62 -4.16 1.85
C VAL A 24 -5.04 -4.71 1.66
N GLY A 25 -5.29 -5.39 0.53
CA GLY A 25 -6.64 -5.88 0.20
C GLY A 25 -7.17 -6.90 1.21
N SER A 26 -6.34 -7.83 1.68
CA SER A 26 -6.77 -8.85 2.64
C SER A 26 -7.08 -8.26 4.02
N TRP A 27 -6.30 -7.28 4.46
CA TRP A 27 -6.56 -6.56 5.71
C TRP A 27 -7.84 -5.73 5.63
N LEU A 28 -8.05 -5.05 4.50
CA LEU A 28 -9.27 -4.30 4.25
C LEU A 28 -10.52 -5.21 4.24
N VAL A 29 -10.44 -6.39 3.60
CA VAL A 29 -11.51 -7.40 3.65
C VAL A 29 -11.81 -7.78 5.09
N MET A 30 -10.79 -8.08 5.90
CA MET A 30 -10.96 -8.40 7.32
C MET A 30 -11.68 -7.28 8.08
N LYS A 31 -11.27 -6.03 7.90
CA LYS A 31 -11.88 -4.87 8.57
C LYS A 31 -13.34 -4.65 8.16
N LEU A 32 -13.66 -4.81 6.88
CA LEU A 32 -15.02 -4.71 6.36
C LEU A 32 -15.93 -5.81 6.92
N LEU A 33 -15.45 -7.07 6.97
CA LEU A 33 -16.18 -8.18 7.58
C LEU A 33 -16.44 -7.95 9.08
N GLN A 34 -15.44 -7.43 9.82
CA GLN A 34 -15.60 -7.08 11.23
C GLN A 34 -16.71 -6.04 11.46
N ARG A 35 -16.87 -5.09 10.53
CA ARG A 35 -17.93 -4.05 10.54
C ARG A 35 -19.29 -4.55 10.02
N GLY A 36 -19.39 -5.81 9.59
CA GLY A 36 -20.65 -6.42 9.15
C GLY A 36 -20.99 -6.16 7.68
N TYR A 37 -20.02 -5.75 6.85
CA TYR A 37 -20.22 -5.67 5.41
C TYR A 37 -20.28 -7.06 4.77
N VAL A 38 -21.07 -7.19 3.70
CA VAL A 38 -20.95 -8.29 2.74
C VAL A 38 -19.90 -7.90 1.71
N VAL A 39 -18.86 -8.71 1.59
CA VAL A 39 -17.69 -8.38 0.77
C VAL A 39 -17.59 -9.29 -0.46
N HIS A 40 -17.65 -8.69 -1.63
CA HIS A 40 -17.26 -9.31 -2.88
C HIS A 40 -15.76 -9.08 -3.10
N ALA A 41 -14.95 -10.09 -2.86
CA ALA A 41 -13.50 -10.02 -2.95
C ALA A 41 -13.02 -10.55 -4.30
N THR A 42 -12.41 -9.69 -5.15
CA THR A 42 -11.89 -10.17 -6.42
C THR A 42 -10.44 -10.62 -6.31
N VAL A 43 -10.16 -11.77 -6.88
CA VAL A 43 -8.85 -12.39 -6.99
C VAL A 43 -8.65 -12.92 -8.41
N ARG A 44 -7.38 -13.09 -8.87
CA ARG A 44 -7.12 -13.60 -10.23
C ARG A 44 -7.66 -15.01 -10.44
N ASP A 45 -7.50 -15.86 -9.42
CA ASP A 45 -7.94 -17.26 -9.45
C ASP A 45 -8.55 -17.66 -8.11
N PRO A 46 -9.89 -17.67 -7.99
CA PRO A 46 -10.60 -18.11 -6.78
C PRO A 46 -10.37 -19.59 -6.42
N GLY A 47 -9.98 -20.43 -7.41
CA GLY A 47 -9.68 -21.84 -7.21
C GLY A 47 -8.29 -22.10 -6.61
N ASN A 48 -7.41 -21.13 -6.60
CA ASN A 48 -6.08 -21.25 -6.01
C ASN A 48 -6.14 -21.15 -4.49
N THR A 49 -6.46 -22.27 -3.84
CA THR A 49 -6.65 -22.35 -2.38
C THR A 49 -5.44 -21.82 -1.59
N LYS A 50 -4.21 -22.03 -2.06
CA LYS A 50 -2.99 -21.51 -1.40
C LYS A 50 -2.97 -19.99 -1.32
N LYS A 51 -3.52 -19.32 -2.34
CA LYS A 51 -3.52 -17.84 -2.43
C LYS A 51 -4.73 -17.21 -1.77
N VAL A 52 -5.81 -17.95 -1.49
CA VAL A 52 -7.07 -17.38 -0.96
C VAL A 52 -7.45 -17.91 0.42
N LYS A 53 -6.78 -18.95 0.92
CA LYS A 53 -7.09 -19.61 2.20
C LYS A 53 -7.20 -18.60 3.35
N HIS A 54 -6.23 -17.69 3.45
CA HIS A 54 -6.20 -16.65 4.50
C HIS A 54 -7.42 -15.70 4.47
N LEU A 55 -8.10 -15.56 3.34
CA LEU A 55 -9.36 -14.81 3.24
C LEU A 55 -10.55 -15.64 3.72
N LEU A 56 -10.59 -16.91 3.32
CA LEU A 56 -11.70 -17.81 3.66
C LEU A 56 -11.72 -18.16 5.15
N GLU A 57 -10.57 -18.11 5.83
CA GLU A 57 -10.41 -18.34 7.26
C GLU A 57 -10.62 -17.08 8.13
N LEU A 58 -10.95 -15.94 7.54
CA LEU A 58 -11.23 -14.72 8.30
C LEU A 58 -12.50 -14.87 9.16
N PRO A 59 -12.52 -14.31 10.38
CA PRO A 59 -13.72 -14.21 11.17
C PRO A 59 -14.85 -13.56 10.38
N LYS A 60 -16.06 -14.13 10.44
CA LYS A 60 -17.25 -13.70 9.69
C LYS A 60 -17.18 -13.86 8.17
N ALA A 61 -16.18 -14.54 7.62
CA ALA A 61 -16.11 -14.81 6.19
C ALA A 61 -17.26 -15.69 5.72
N GLU A 62 -17.64 -16.70 6.54
CA GLU A 62 -18.79 -17.54 6.23
C GLU A 62 -20.07 -16.71 6.10
N GLY A 63 -20.72 -16.81 4.94
CA GLY A 63 -21.95 -16.07 4.60
C GLY A 63 -21.74 -14.61 4.18
N ASN A 64 -20.62 -13.96 4.55
CA ASN A 64 -20.38 -12.54 4.26
C ASN A 64 -19.24 -12.28 3.27
N LEU A 65 -18.44 -13.28 2.92
CA LEU A 65 -17.37 -13.17 1.93
C LEU A 65 -17.67 -14.03 0.72
N ARG A 66 -17.62 -13.42 -0.47
CA ARG A 66 -17.69 -14.15 -1.73
C ARG A 66 -16.49 -13.83 -2.59
N LEU A 67 -15.77 -14.86 -3.03
CA LEU A 67 -14.67 -14.72 -3.95
C LEU A 67 -15.18 -14.67 -5.40
N TRP A 68 -14.61 -13.76 -6.19
CA TRP A 68 -14.89 -13.58 -7.60
C TRP A 68 -13.58 -13.58 -8.39
N LYS A 69 -13.63 -14.11 -9.63
CA LYS A 69 -12.51 -13.88 -10.55
C LYS A 69 -12.52 -12.42 -10.98
N GLY A 70 -11.34 -11.75 -10.95
CA GLY A 70 -11.15 -10.39 -11.44
C GLY A 70 -9.74 -10.21 -11.96
N VAL A 71 -9.61 -9.90 -13.25
CA VAL A 71 -8.33 -9.75 -13.96
C VAL A 71 -8.32 -8.36 -14.60
N LEU A 72 -7.31 -7.54 -14.25
CA LEU A 72 -7.24 -6.12 -14.67
C LEU A 72 -7.16 -5.97 -16.20
N GLU A 73 -6.56 -6.93 -16.87
CA GLU A 73 -6.37 -6.93 -18.33
C GLU A 73 -7.61 -7.40 -19.11
N GLU A 74 -8.58 -8.07 -18.44
CA GLU A 74 -9.81 -8.59 -19.04
C GLU A 74 -10.96 -7.59 -18.86
N GLU A 75 -11.44 -7.00 -19.95
CA GLU A 75 -12.58 -6.08 -19.93
C GLU A 75 -13.85 -6.78 -19.44
N GLY A 76 -14.62 -6.10 -18.56
CA GLY A 76 -15.83 -6.67 -17.96
C GLY A 76 -15.60 -7.73 -16.90
N SER A 77 -14.35 -8.11 -16.61
CA SER A 77 -14.01 -9.13 -15.60
C SER A 77 -14.51 -8.81 -14.17
N PHE A 78 -14.86 -7.55 -13.91
CA PHE A 78 -15.34 -7.09 -12.60
C PHE A 78 -16.86 -6.84 -12.55
N ASP A 79 -17.57 -6.96 -13.67
CA ASP A 79 -18.99 -6.61 -13.77
C ASP A 79 -19.83 -7.37 -12.74
N ASP A 80 -19.69 -8.69 -12.70
CA ASP A 80 -20.47 -9.56 -11.80
C ASP A 80 -20.10 -9.34 -10.33
N ALA A 81 -18.82 -9.10 -10.04
CA ALA A 81 -18.35 -8.83 -8.68
C ALA A 81 -18.88 -7.49 -8.14
N ILE A 82 -19.01 -6.48 -9.01
CA ILE A 82 -19.44 -5.12 -8.64
C ILE A 82 -20.98 -5.01 -8.67
N ALA A 83 -21.67 -5.88 -9.41
CA ALA A 83 -23.14 -5.85 -9.50
C ALA A 83 -23.80 -5.89 -8.10
N GLY A 84 -24.67 -4.90 -7.84
CA GLY A 84 -25.39 -4.77 -6.58
C GLY A 84 -24.53 -4.32 -5.39
N CYS A 85 -23.26 -3.95 -5.59
CA CYS A 85 -22.43 -3.33 -4.57
C CYS A 85 -22.73 -1.83 -4.46
N GLU A 86 -22.71 -1.31 -3.23
CA GLU A 86 -22.88 0.12 -2.94
C GLU A 86 -21.53 0.86 -2.99
N GLY A 87 -20.44 0.16 -2.79
CA GLY A 87 -19.09 0.72 -2.83
C GLY A 87 -18.08 -0.22 -3.44
N VAL A 88 -17.01 0.38 -3.97
CA VAL A 88 -15.87 -0.35 -4.51
C VAL A 88 -14.58 0.19 -3.91
N PHE A 89 -13.74 -0.70 -3.40
CA PHE A 89 -12.38 -0.41 -2.97
C PHE A 89 -11.42 -0.99 -4.00
N HIS A 90 -10.83 -0.13 -4.80
CA HIS A 90 -9.88 -0.58 -5.82
C HIS A 90 -8.45 -0.54 -5.27
N VAL A 91 -7.99 -1.69 -4.78
CA VAL A 91 -6.65 -1.88 -4.19
C VAL A 91 -5.70 -2.59 -5.16
N ALA A 92 -6.25 -3.32 -6.14
CA ALA A 92 -5.45 -4.02 -7.14
C ALA A 92 -4.51 -3.05 -7.89
N ALA A 93 -3.26 -3.43 -8.03
CA ALA A 93 -2.26 -2.66 -8.76
C ALA A 93 -1.26 -3.60 -9.45
N THR A 94 -0.56 -3.07 -10.46
CA THR A 94 0.63 -3.70 -11.01
C THR A 94 1.71 -3.76 -9.93
N PRO A 95 2.46 -4.86 -9.78
CA PRO A 95 3.55 -4.96 -8.81
C PRO A 95 4.63 -3.88 -9.03
N VAL A 96 5.25 -3.45 -7.93
CA VAL A 96 6.27 -2.37 -7.92
C VAL A 96 7.58 -2.80 -8.56
N ASP A 97 7.90 -4.09 -8.46
CA ASP A 97 9.16 -4.71 -8.84
C ASP A 97 9.18 -5.26 -10.29
N VAL A 98 8.12 -5.01 -11.05
CA VAL A 98 8.08 -5.41 -12.45
C VAL A 98 8.95 -4.48 -13.29
N VAL A 99 9.90 -5.09 -14.00
CA VAL A 99 10.77 -4.44 -15.00
C VAL A 99 10.45 -5.04 -16.37
N SER A 100 10.38 -4.20 -17.40
CA SER A 100 10.06 -4.61 -18.76
C SER A 100 10.87 -3.83 -19.77
N ASP A 101 11.15 -4.46 -20.90
CA ASP A 101 11.77 -3.81 -22.07
C ASP A 101 10.74 -2.97 -22.86
N ASP A 102 9.44 -3.26 -22.71
CA ASP A 102 8.33 -2.48 -23.25
C ASP A 102 7.37 -1.99 -22.13
N PRO A 103 7.83 -1.07 -21.27
CA PRO A 103 7.06 -0.61 -20.10
C PRO A 103 5.72 -0.01 -20.47
N GLN A 104 5.63 0.60 -21.64
CA GLN A 104 4.41 1.25 -22.10
C GLN A 104 3.29 0.24 -22.34
N ASN A 105 3.58 -0.89 -22.98
CA ASN A 105 2.59 -1.90 -23.31
C ASN A 105 2.39 -2.95 -22.21
N GLU A 106 3.42 -3.24 -21.42
CA GLU A 106 3.38 -4.33 -20.43
C GLU A 106 3.08 -3.85 -19.00
N ILE A 107 3.31 -2.57 -18.68
CA ILE A 107 3.12 -2.04 -17.33
C ILE A 107 2.12 -0.88 -17.30
N ILE A 108 2.37 0.19 -18.09
CA ILE A 108 1.64 1.44 -17.97
C ILE A 108 0.22 1.33 -18.53
N ARG A 109 0.09 0.89 -19.79
CA ARG A 109 -1.24 0.68 -20.42
C ARG A 109 -2.11 -0.33 -19.67
N PRO A 110 -1.61 -1.49 -19.20
CA PRO A 110 -2.39 -2.39 -18.35
C PRO A 110 -2.88 -1.75 -17.06
N ALA A 111 -2.05 -0.96 -16.38
CA ALA A 111 -2.46 -0.25 -15.17
C ALA A 111 -3.60 0.75 -15.45
N VAL A 112 -3.50 1.53 -16.52
CA VAL A 112 -4.55 2.46 -16.95
C VAL A 112 -5.82 1.70 -17.35
N LYS A 113 -5.70 0.67 -18.19
CA LYS A 113 -6.85 -0.15 -18.62
C LYS A 113 -7.57 -0.78 -17.42
N GLY A 114 -6.80 -1.27 -16.45
CA GLY A 114 -7.36 -1.89 -15.26
C GLY A 114 -8.26 -0.95 -14.47
N VAL A 115 -7.80 0.27 -14.17
CA VAL A 115 -8.62 1.24 -13.44
C VAL A 115 -9.83 1.72 -14.25
N LEU A 116 -9.67 1.91 -15.56
CA LEU A 116 -10.78 2.27 -16.44
C LEU A 116 -11.83 1.17 -16.51
N SER A 117 -11.43 -0.11 -16.54
CA SER A 117 -12.35 -1.26 -16.48
C SER A 117 -13.19 -1.24 -15.20
N ILE A 118 -12.58 -0.98 -14.04
CA ILE A 118 -13.31 -0.85 -12.78
C ILE A 118 -14.31 0.29 -12.80
N ILE A 119 -13.92 1.47 -13.31
CA ILE A 119 -14.82 2.63 -13.42
C ILE A 119 -15.99 2.31 -14.37
N ASN A 120 -15.74 1.61 -15.48
CA ASN A 120 -16.78 1.16 -16.41
C ASN A 120 -17.76 0.20 -15.73
N SER A 121 -17.25 -0.78 -14.96
CA SER A 121 -18.08 -1.72 -14.21
C SER A 121 -18.92 -1.02 -13.13
N CYS A 122 -18.35 -0.01 -12.44
CA CYS A 122 -19.11 0.82 -11.49
C CYS A 122 -20.26 1.57 -12.18
N ALA A 123 -20.00 2.20 -13.32
CA ALA A 123 -21.02 2.92 -14.08
C ALA A 123 -22.13 1.99 -14.62
N LYS A 124 -21.76 0.78 -15.05
CA LYS A 124 -22.68 -0.26 -15.52
C LYS A 124 -23.57 -0.78 -14.41
N ALA A 125 -23.03 -1.00 -13.22
CA ALA A 125 -23.76 -1.53 -12.08
C ALA A 125 -24.86 -0.60 -11.55
N LYS A 126 -24.73 0.72 -11.70
CA LYS A 126 -25.67 1.77 -11.25
C LYS A 126 -26.00 1.79 -9.75
N THR A 127 -25.45 0.86 -8.99
CA THR A 127 -25.65 0.75 -7.52
C THR A 127 -24.50 1.33 -6.74
N VAL A 128 -23.34 1.53 -7.37
CA VAL A 128 -22.12 2.02 -6.74
C VAL A 128 -22.29 3.50 -6.41
N LYS A 129 -22.26 3.80 -5.10
CA LYS A 129 -22.36 5.17 -4.56
C LYS A 129 -21.00 5.86 -4.52
N ARG A 130 -19.91 5.09 -4.31
CA ARG A 130 -18.54 5.62 -4.20
C ARG A 130 -17.51 4.56 -4.60
N LEU A 131 -16.47 5.01 -5.29
CA LEU A 131 -15.26 4.24 -5.59
C LEU A 131 -14.07 4.85 -4.85
N VAL A 132 -13.45 4.10 -3.93
CA VAL A 132 -12.21 4.47 -3.24
C VAL A 132 -11.04 3.79 -3.94
N PHE A 133 -10.18 4.57 -4.54
CA PHE A 133 -9.00 4.12 -5.29
C PHE A 133 -7.72 4.26 -4.47
N THR A 134 -6.99 3.17 -4.28
CA THR A 134 -5.68 3.20 -3.63
C THR A 134 -4.59 3.61 -4.61
N SER A 135 -4.18 4.86 -4.51
CA SER A 135 -3.07 5.43 -5.26
C SER A 135 -1.72 5.14 -4.57
N SER A 136 -0.76 6.02 -4.68
CA SER A 136 0.56 5.92 -4.04
C SER A 136 1.21 7.29 -3.93
N ALA A 137 2.03 7.50 -2.91
CA ALA A 137 2.85 8.72 -2.74
C ALA A 137 3.75 9.03 -3.96
N VAL A 138 4.10 8.03 -4.75
CA VAL A 138 4.87 8.24 -5.99
C VAL A 138 4.16 9.13 -7.00
N THR A 139 2.84 9.34 -6.87
CA THR A 139 2.09 10.27 -7.73
C THR A 139 2.27 11.74 -7.34
N LEU A 140 2.99 12.03 -6.25
CA LEU A 140 3.23 13.37 -5.71
C LEU A 140 4.70 13.82 -5.82
N LEU A 141 5.65 12.89 -5.64
CA LEU A 141 7.01 13.19 -5.19
C LEU A 141 8.00 13.55 -6.30
N VAL A 142 7.75 13.17 -7.54
CA VAL A 142 8.70 13.43 -8.64
C VAL A 142 8.39 14.77 -9.28
N GLN A 143 9.17 15.79 -8.90
CA GLN A 143 9.04 17.16 -9.41
C GLN A 143 10.42 17.73 -9.73
N GLU A 144 10.49 18.68 -10.65
CA GLU A 144 11.73 19.36 -11.01
C GLU A 144 12.30 20.12 -9.82
N ASN A 145 11.43 20.78 -9.06
CA ASN A 145 11.78 21.51 -7.83
C ASN A 145 11.13 20.76 -6.63
N PRO A 146 11.88 19.86 -5.97
CA PRO A 146 11.37 19.14 -4.81
C PRO A 146 10.96 20.07 -3.68
N LYS A 147 9.88 19.74 -2.98
CA LYS A 147 9.34 20.51 -1.85
C LYS A 147 9.67 19.82 -0.54
N PRO A 148 9.78 20.56 0.57
CA PRO A 148 9.90 19.94 1.89
C PRO A 148 8.59 19.27 2.35
N VAL A 149 7.43 19.77 1.86
CA VAL A 149 6.09 19.26 2.19
C VAL A 149 5.26 19.16 0.91
N TYR A 150 4.63 18.01 0.71
CA TYR A 150 3.68 17.77 -0.37
C TYR A 150 2.27 17.63 0.18
N ASP A 151 1.30 18.16 -0.56
CA ASP A 151 -0.14 18.04 -0.31
C ASP A 151 -0.88 17.44 -1.51
N GLU A 152 -2.20 17.34 -1.42
CA GLU A 152 -3.03 16.73 -2.45
C GLU A 152 -3.08 17.48 -3.78
N SER A 153 -2.62 18.74 -3.83
CA SER A 153 -2.49 19.52 -5.07
C SER A 153 -1.28 19.09 -5.90
N SER A 154 -0.32 18.43 -5.27
CA SER A 154 0.92 17.99 -5.90
C SER A 154 0.67 16.84 -6.88
N TRP A 155 1.42 16.85 -7.99
CA TRP A 155 1.46 15.77 -8.96
C TRP A 155 2.88 15.52 -9.42
N SER A 156 3.24 14.26 -9.55
CA SER A 156 4.50 13.89 -10.20
C SER A 156 4.48 14.27 -11.68
N ASP A 157 5.61 14.78 -12.15
CA ASP A 157 5.84 15.16 -13.52
C ASP A 157 6.19 13.92 -14.35
N LEU A 158 5.32 13.56 -15.29
CA LEU A 158 5.49 12.40 -16.15
C LEU A 158 6.66 12.59 -17.12
N ASP A 159 6.86 13.78 -17.66
CA ASP A 159 7.93 14.05 -18.62
C ASP A 159 9.29 13.89 -17.91
N LEU A 160 9.40 14.37 -16.67
CA LEU A 160 10.58 14.20 -15.84
C LEU A 160 10.83 12.72 -15.49
N ILE A 161 9.76 11.97 -15.17
CA ILE A 161 9.86 10.52 -14.90
C ILE A 161 10.41 9.78 -16.12
N TYR A 162 9.87 10.06 -17.31
CA TYR A 162 10.31 9.43 -18.57
C TYR A 162 11.71 9.86 -18.98
N ALA A 163 12.09 11.12 -18.75
CA ALA A 163 13.42 11.64 -19.09
C ALA A 163 14.51 11.05 -18.18
N LYS A 164 14.27 11.02 -16.86
CA LYS A 164 15.29 10.58 -15.88
C LYS A 164 15.37 9.08 -15.68
N LYS A 165 14.31 8.34 -15.92
CA LYS A 165 14.23 6.87 -15.72
C LYS A 165 14.89 6.39 -14.43
N MET A 166 14.61 7.08 -13.32
CA MET A 166 15.12 6.75 -11.99
C MET A 166 14.68 5.35 -11.55
N PRO A 167 15.33 4.68 -10.61
CA PRO A 167 14.89 3.39 -10.10
C PRO A 167 13.41 3.39 -9.72
N GLY A 168 12.63 2.43 -10.24
CA GLY A 168 11.18 2.37 -10.04
C GLY A 168 10.33 3.28 -10.96
N TRP A 169 10.93 3.99 -11.92
CA TRP A 169 10.23 4.93 -12.78
C TRP A 169 9.01 4.35 -13.51
N MET A 170 9.06 3.09 -13.89
CA MET A 170 7.95 2.40 -14.57
C MET A 170 6.70 2.35 -13.68
N TYR A 171 6.90 2.02 -12.40
CA TYR A 171 5.86 2.05 -11.40
C TYR A 171 5.36 3.49 -11.16
N PHE A 172 6.26 4.47 -11.06
CA PHE A 172 5.89 5.88 -10.86
C PHE A 172 5.04 6.39 -12.02
N ALA A 173 5.46 6.12 -13.25
CA ALA A 173 4.69 6.48 -14.45
C ALA A 173 3.32 5.79 -14.48
N SER A 174 3.28 4.48 -14.22
CA SER A 174 2.04 3.70 -14.26
C SER A 174 1.01 4.19 -13.24
N LYS A 175 1.42 4.44 -11.99
CA LYS A 175 0.52 4.93 -10.93
C LYS A 175 0.06 6.36 -11.21
N THR A 176 0.96 7.25 -11.64
CA THR A 176 0.62 8.65 -11.93
C THR A 176 -0.35 8.74 -13.10
N GLN A 177 -0.09 8.02 -14.18
CA GLN A 177 -0.97 8.04 -15.35
C GLN A 177 -2.32 7.36 -15.04
N ALA A 178 -2.32 6.22 -14.34
CA ALA A 178 -3.56 5.54 -13.96
C ALA A 178 -4.45 6.42 -13.08
N GLU A 179 -3.91 7.14 -12.09
CA GLU A 179 -4.69 8.04 -11.24
C GLU A 179 -5.27 9.22 -12.03
N LYS A 180 -4.46 9.86 -12.91
CA LYS A 180 -4.93 10.98 -13.75
C LYS A 180 -6.08 10.54 -14.68
N GLU A 181 -5.94 9.39 -15.35
CA GLU A 181 -6.98 8.87 -16.24
C GLU A 181 -8.22 8.40 -15.46
N ALA A 182 -8.04 7.85 -14.26
CA ALA A 182 -9.15 7.49 -13.37
C ALA A 182 -10.01 8.71 -13.00
N TRP A 183 -9.39 9.82 -12.61
CA TRP A 183 -10.09 11.08 -12.32
C TRP A 183 -10.90 11.59 -13.48
N LYS A 184 -10.33 11.57 -14.69
CA LYS A 184 -11.01 11.97 -15.92
C LYS A 184 -12.22 11.08 -16.22
N ALA A 185 -12.02 9.77 -16.22
CA ALA A 185 -13.09 8.81 -16.52
C ALA A 185 -14.20 8.82 -15.46
N ALA A 186 -13.87 8.93 -14.17
CA ALA A 186 -14.85 9.02 -13.10
C ALA A 186 -15.73 10.28 -13.23
N LYS A 187 -15.13 11.43 -13.58
CA LYS A 187 -15.86 12.67 -13.86
C LYS A 187 -16.80 12.52 -15.06
N GLU A 188 -16.33 11.94 -16.17
CA GLU A 188 -17.15 11.73 -17.38
C GLU A 188 -18.34 10.80 -17.11
N LYS A 189 -18.16 9.80 -16.22
CA LYS A 189 -19.19 8.81 -15.86
C LYS A 189 -20.00 9.17 -14.61
N GLN A 190 -19.75 10.33 -14.02
CA GLN A 190 -20.43 10.80 -12.80
C GLN A 190 -20.32 9.81 -11.62
N ILE A 191 -19.16 9.17 -11.47
CA ILE A 191 -18.85 8.31 -10.33
C ILE A 191 -18.26 9.16 -9.22
N ASP A 192 -18.79 9.06 -8.00
CA ASP A 192 -18.16 9.62 -6.80
C ASP A 192 -16.86 8.86 -6.54
N PHE A 193 -15.73 9.52 -6.83
CA PHE A 193 -14.40 8.94 -6.85
C PHE A 193 -13.49 9.62 -5.83
N ILE A 194 -12.84 8.82 -5.01
CA ILE A 194 -11.84 9.27 -4.05
C ILE A 194 -10.53 8.54 -4.31
N SER A 195 -9.41 9.27 -4.36
CA SER A 195 -8.07 8.68 -4.29
C SER A 195 -7.53 8.78 -2.86
N ILE A 196 -7.13 7.66 -2.28
CA ILE A 196 -6.29 7.64 -1.08
C ILE A 196 -4.85 7.36 -1.47
N ILE A 197 -3.92 8.15 -0.94
CA ILE A 197 -2.52 8.20 -1.37
C ILE A 197 -1.62 7.80 -0.20
N PRO A 198 -1.36 6.49 -0.02
CA PRO A 198 -0.44 6.01 1.01
C PRO A 198 1.01 6.12 0.55
N PRO A 199 1.95 6.35 1.48
CA PRO A 199 3.38 6.12 1.30
C PRO A 199 3.74 4.63 1.49
N LEU A 200 4.87 4.34 2.15
CA LEU A 200 5.25 2.97 2.48
C LEU A 200 4.34 2.42 3.58
N VAL A 201 3.59 1.38 3.26
CA VAL A 201 2.62 0.76 4.18
C VAL A 201 3.32 -0.35 4.98
N ILE A 202 3.32 -0.25 6.31
CA ILE A 202 3.99 -1.19 7.22
C ILE A 202 3.02 -1.63 8.31
N GLY A 203 3.25 -2.81 8.86
CA GLY A 203 2.47 -3.40 9.96
C GLY A 203 2.40 -4.92 9.86
N SER A 204 1.46 -5.50 10.55
CA SER A 204 1.18 -6.94 10.55
C SER A 204 0.75 -7.45 9.16
N SER A 205 0.83 -8.76 8.94
CA SER A 205 0.47 -9.36 7.65
C SER A 205 -0.22 -10.70 7.84
N ILE A 206 -1.40 -10.82 7.24
CA ILE A 206 -2.16 -12.09 7.19
C ILE A 206 -1.95 -12.86 5.88
N VAL A 207 -1.31 -12.24 4.86
CA VAL A 207 -0.99 -12.95 3.61
C VAL A 207 0.14 -13.95 3.82
N PRO A 208 0.17 -15.07 3.08
CA PRO A 208 1.21 -16.10 3.25
C PRO A 208 2.61 -15.59 2.89
N THR A 209 2.72 -14.66 1.95
CA THR A 209 3.99 -14.08 1.50
C THR A 209 4.43 -12.91 2.38
N VAL A 210 5.71 -12.55 2.33
CA VAL A 210 6.22 -11.33 2.98
C VAL A 210 5.91 -10.14 2.10
N PRO A 211 5.29 -9.07 2.64
CA PRO A 211 5.05 -7.84 1.88
C PRO A 211 6.37 -7.16 1.47
N LEU A 212 6.47 -6.72 0.22
CA LEU A 212 7.66 -6.02 -0.27
C LEU A 212 7.95 -4.74 0.54
N SER A 213 6.91 -4.02 0.97
CA SER A 213 7.07 -2.84 1.80
C SER A 213 7.73 -3.13 3.15
N SER A 214 7.45 -4.29 3.76
CA SER A 214 8.13 -4.74 4.97
C SER A 214 9.60 -5.11 4.72
N ILE A 215 9.91 -5.72 3.56
CA ILE A 215 11.29 -5.99 3.15
C ILE A 215 12.07 -4.69 2.98
N ILE A 216 11.46 -3.69 2.31
CA ILE A 216 12.05 -2.37 2.10
C ILE A 216 12.27 -1.67 3.45
N ALA A 217 11.27 -1.60 4.30
CA ALA A 217 11.35 -0.94 5.60
C ALA A 217 12.41 -1.55 6.52
N LEU A 218 12.53 -2.88 6.53
CA LEU A 218 13.49 -3.60 7.35
C LEU A 218 14.86 -3.78 6.68
N SER A 219 15.12 -3.13 5.55
CA SER A 219 16.41 -3.20 4.88
C SER A 219 17.61 -2.77 5.75
N PRO A 220 17.51 -1.81 6.70
CA PRO A 220 18.61 -1.51 7.63
C PRO A 220 18.93 -2.68 8.56
N VAL A 221 17.95 -3.53 8.90
CA VAL A 221 18.12 -4.72 9.74
C VAL A 221 18.69 -5.87 8.94
N THR A 222 18.22 -6.07 7.69
CA THR A 222 18.64 -7.19 6.85
C THR A 222 19.92 -6.92 6.06
N GLY A 223 20.44 -5.67 6.08
CA GLY A 223 21.62 -5.26 5.32
C GLY A 223 21.37 -5.16 3.80
N ASN A 224 20.11 -5.08 3.36
CA ASN A 224 19.78 -4.99 1.93
C ASN A 224 19.94 -3.55 1.42
N GLU A 225 21.17 -3.19 1.04
CA GLU A 225 21.54 -1.83 0.59
C GLU A 225 20.75 -1.35 -0.64
N ALA A 226 20.24 -2.26 -1.47
CA ALA A 226 19.46 -1.90 -2.66
C ALA A 226 18.20 -1.08 -2.33
N HIS A 227 17.69 -1.21 -1.10
CA HIS A 227 16.49 -0.50 -0.66
C HIS A 227 16.76 0.78 0.13
N TYR A 228 18.00 1.07 0.51
CA TYR A 228 18.33 2.24 1.34
C TYR A 228 17.89 3.56 0.71
N PHE A 229 18.01 3.69 -0.62
CA PHE A 229 17.57 4.88 -1.33
C PHE A 229 16.06 5.11 -1.29
N VAL A 230 15.26 4.05 -1.15
CA VAL A 230 13.80 4.15 -1.05
C VAL A 230 13.37 4.77 0.27
N ILE A 231 14.09 4.44 1.35
CA ILE A 231 13.78 4.88 2.71
C ILE A 231 14.73 5.97 3.24
N LYS A 232 15.62 6.51 2.37
CA LYS A 232 16.55 7.57 2.81
C LYS A 232 15.84 8.77 3.44
N GLN A 233 14.67 9.13 2.92
CA GLN A 233 13.73 10.16 3.40
C GLN A 233 12.32 9.56 3.28
N GLY A 234 12.02 8.56 4.13
CA GLY A 234 10.82 7.74 4.02
C GLY A 234 9.61 8.38 4.67
N GLN A 235 8.44 8.09 4.11
CA GLN A 235 7.14 8.39 4.69
C GLN A 235 6.41 7.06 4.93
N TYR A 236 5.61 7.00 6.00
CA TYR A 236 5.06 5.74 6.50
C TYR A 236 3.61 5.88 6.93
N VAL A 237 2.87 4.78 6.77
CA VAL A 237 1.54 4.61 7.34
C VAL A 237 1.36 3.17 7.81
N HIS A 238 0.67 3.00 8.93
CA HIS A 238 0.30 1.67 9.41
C HIS A 238 -0.77 1.06 8.52
N LEU A 239 -0.66 -0.26 8.24
CA LEU A 239 -1.63 -1.00 7.43
C LEU A 239 -3.07 -0.85 7.93
N ASP A 240 -3.27 -0.96 9.25
CA ASP A 240 -4.60 -0.83 9.85
C ASP A 240 -5.15 0.59 9.69
N ASP A 241 -4.34 1.62 9.93
CA ASP A 241 -4.73 3.02 9.72
C ASP A 241 -5.12 3.30 8.27
N LEU A 242 -4.36 2.75 7.30
CA LEU A 242 -4.71 2.89 5.88
C LEU A 242 -6.06 2.24 5.56
N CYS A 243 -6.32 1.03 6.05
CA CYS A 243 -7.59 0.34 5.82
C CYS A 243 -8.75 1.05 6.51
N GLU A 244 -8.55 1.53 7.75
CA GLU A 244 -9.52 2.34 8.47
C GLU A 244 -9.82 3.66 7.74
N ALA A 245 -8.79 4.33 7.19
CA ALA A 245 -8.95 5.55 6.42
C ALA A 245 -9.74 5.31 5.12
N GLN A 246 -9.52 4.19 4.43
CA GLN A 246 -10.31 3.82 3.24
C GLN A 246 -11.79 3.66 3.59
N ILE A 247 -12.11 2.94 4.67
CA ILE A 247 -13.49 2.74 5.11
C ILE A 247 -14.09 4.05 5.59
N PHE A 248 -13.35 4.85 6.37
CA PHE A 248 -13.77 6.18 6.82
C PHE A 248 -14.12 7.09 5.64
N LEU A 249 -13.27 7.14 4.60
CA LEU A 249 -13.52 7.94 3.41
C LEU A 249 -14.72 7.42 2.60
N PHE A 250 -14.95 6.12 2.59
CA PHE A 250 -16.14 5.55 1.97
C PHE A 250 -17.42 5.96 2.71
N GLU A 251 -17.43 5.92 4.02
CA GLU A 251 -18.59 6.22 4.88
C GLU A 251 -18.82 7.74 5.05
N HIS A 252 -17.77 8.56 4.91
CA HIS A 252 -17.84 10.00 5.19
C HIS A 252 -18.44 10.79 4.01
N ARG A 253 -19.69 11.22 4.13
CA ARG A 253 -20.47 11.84 3.04
C ARG A 253 -19.84 13.07 2.39
N LYS A 254 -19.03 13.85 3.15
CA LYS A 254 -18.37 15.08 2.66
C LYS A 254 -16.96 14.85 2.13
N ALA A 255 -16.46 13.60 2.16
CA ALA A 255 -15.16 13.31 1.60
C ALA A 255 -15.20 13.41 0.09
N GLU A 256 -14.28 14.17 -0.50
CA GLU A 256 -14.16 14.35 -1.96
C GLU A 256 -12.71 14.59 -2.38
N GLY A 257 -12.35 14.11 -3.54
CA GLY A 257 -11.03 14.37 -4.12
C GLY A 257 -9.96 13.41 -3.65
N ARG A 258 -8.72 13.89 -3.64
CA ARG A 258 -7.52 13.17 -3.22
C ARG A 258 -7.31 13.32 -1.73
N PHE A 259 -6.79 12.29 -1.07
CA PHE A 259 -6.42 12.30 0.35
C PHE A 259 -5.07 11.63 0.56
N ILE A 260 -4.11 12.34 1.10
CA ILE A 260 -2.85 11.75 1.56
C ILE A 260 -3.12 11.02 2.89
N CYS A 261 -2.63 9.79 2.98
CA CYS A 261 -2.73 8.97 4.18
C CYS A 261 -1.32 8.57 4.64
N SER A 262 -0.62 9.52 5.26
CA SER A 262 0.74 9.40 5.79
C SER A 262 0.77 9.88 7.23
N SER A 263 1.28 9.05 8.13
CA SER A 263 1.29 9.37 9.57
C SER A 263 2.66 9.75 10.12
N HIS A 264 3.74 9.25 9.49
CA HIS A 264 5.11 9.46 9.99
C HIS A 264 6.09 9.68 8.84
N ASP A 265 7.06 10.55 9.09
CA ASP A 265 8.18 10.82 8.21
C ASP A 265 9.47 10.56 8.99
N ALA A 266 10.46 9.90 8.38
CA ALA A 266 11.73 9.62 9.01
C ALA A 266 12.84 9.44 7.97
N THR A 267 14.05 9.89 8.29
CA THR A 267 15.24 9.54 7.52
C THR A 267 15.70 8.12 7.86
N ILE A 268 16.49 7.50 6.99
CA ILE A 268 17.09 6.19 7.28
C ILE A 268 17.94 6.22 8.56
N HIS A 269 18.54 7.37 8.89
CA HIS A 269 19.33 7.56 10.11
C HIS A 269 18.46 7.57 11.37
N ASP A 270 17.25 8.21 11.30
CA ASP A 270 16.26 8.19 12.37
C ASP A 270 15.77 6.77 12.62
N LEU A 271 15.44 6.06 11.53
CA LEU A 271 15.04 4.65 11.59
C LEU A 271 16.12 3.77 12.22
N ALA A 272 17.37 3.91 11.78
CA ALA A 272 18.48 3.14 12.31
C ALA A 272 18.71 3.42 13.80
N LYS A 273 18.55 4.68 14.24
CA LYS A 273 18.62 5.04 15.66
C LYS A 273 17.50 4.38 16.44
N MET A 274 16.26 4.49 15.98
CA MET A 274 15.08 3.88 16.60
C MET A 274 15.24 2.36 16.70
N ILE A 275 15.67 1.69 15.61
CA ILE A 275 15.82 0.24 15.59
C ILE A 275 16.90 -0.21 16.58
N ARG A 276 18.07 0.44 16.61
CA ARG A 276 19.12 0.11 17.58
C ARG A 276 18.69 0.27 19.05
N GLN A 277 17.81 1.23 19.33
CA GLN A 277 17.29 1.47 20.69
C GLN A 277 16.27 0.41 21.11
N ASN A 278 15.35 0.04 20.21
CA ASN A 278 14.23 -0.83 20.55
C ASN A 278 14.49 -2.33 20.29
N TRP A 279 15.42 -2.65 19.38
CA TRP A 279 15.79 -4.03 19.00
C TRP A 279 17.31 -4.19 18.95
N PRO A 280 18.01 -4.09 20.11
CA PRO A 280 19.48 -4.15 20.16
C PRO A 280 20.06 -5.51 19.76
N GLU A 281 19.24 -6.54 19.64
CA GLU A 281 19.63 -7.84 19.09
C GLU A 281 19.94 -7.81 17.60
N TYR A 282 19.55 -6.73 16.87
CA TYR A 282 19.88 -6.54 15.48
C TYR A 282 21.03 -5.56 15.31
N TYR A 283 22.03 -5.99 14.54
CA TYR A 283 23.03 -5.06 14.05
C TYR A 283 22.41 -4.17 12.97
N VAL A 284 22.48 -2.87 13.16
CA VAL A 284 22.05 -1.86 12.18
C VAL A 284 23.20 -0.86 11.99
N PRO A 285 23.67 -0.63 10.74
CA PRO A 285 24.75 0.31 10.46
C PRO A 285 24.50 1.70 11.04
N SER A 286 25.57 2.39 11.44
CA SER A 286 25.51 3.80 11.84
C SER A 286 25.60 4.75 10.67
N GLU A 287 26.14 4.27 9.54
CA GLU A 287 26.35 5.00 8.31
C GLU A 287 25.84 4.19 7.12
N PHE A 288 25.31 4.88 6.12
CA PHE A 288 24.75 4.28 4.91
C PHE A 288 25.50 4.82 3.70
N LYS A 289 26.14 3.93 2.95
CA LYS A 289 26.99 4.31 1.81
C LYS A 289 26.22 5.16 0.79
N GLY A 290 26.74 6.33 0.48
CA GLY A 290 26.14 7.24 -0.50
C GLY A 290 24.91 8.01 0.00
N ILE A 291 24.62 7.95 1.31
CA ILE A 291 23.53 8.70 1.95
C ILE A 291 24.12 9.64 3.00
N GLU A 292 23.86 10.93 2.84
CA GLU A 292 24.33 11.97 3.75
C GLU A 292 23.65 11.86 5.12
N LYS A 293 24.36 12.28 6.19
CA LYS A 293 23.84 12.20 7.57
C LYS A 293 22.74 13.26 7.84
N ASP A 294 22.93 14.43 7.28
CA ASP A 294 22.06 15.59 7.54
C ASP A 294 20.98 15.77 6.43
N LEU A 295 20.27 14.68 6.12
CA LEU A 295 19.17 14.74 5.16
C LEU A 295 17.97 15.49 5.77
N PRO A 296 17.39 16.45 5.04
CA PRO A 296 16.14 17.05 5.48
C PRO A 296 15.00 16.01 5.46
N VAL A 297 14.07 16.14 6.38
CA VAL A 297 12.84 15.36 6.33
C VAL A 297 11.93 15.89 5.22
N VAL A 298 11.42 15.01 4.38
CA VAL A 298 10.40 15.31 3.37
C VAL A 298 9.07 14.76 3.87
N SER A 299 8.05 15.62 3.94
CA SER A 299 6.77 15.28 4.55
C SER A 299 5.64 15.18 3.53
N LEU A 300 4.68 14.30 3.81
CA LEU A 300 3.40 14.22 3.13
C LEU A 300 2.29 14.70 4.09
N SER A 301 1.62 15.80 3.74
CA SER A 301 0.61 16.39 4.61
C SER A 301 -0.72 15.65 4.55
N SER A 302 -1.08 14.94 5.60
CA SER A 302 -2.41 14.33 5.77
C SER A 302 -3.42 15.30 6.38
N LYS A 303 -3.12 16.60 6.39
CA LYS A 303 -3.99 17.61 7.01
C LYS A 303 -5.44 17.53 6.55
N LYS A 304 -5.68 17.35 5.26
CA LYS A 304 -7.02 17.22 4.70
C LYS A 304 -7.80 16.03 5.28
N LEU A 305 -7.15 14.90 5.49
CA LEU A 305 -7.74 13.71 6.09
C LEU A 305 -8.04 13.93 7.58
N LEU A 306 -7.12 14.57 8.29
CA LEU A 306 -7.30 14.92 9.72
C LEU A 306 -8.40 15.96 9.93
N ASP A 307 -8.49 16.98 9.06
CA ASP A 307 -9.48 18.05 9.14
C ASP A 307 -10.94 17.54 9.05
N ILE A 308 -11.17 16.41 8.37
CA ILE A 308 -12.49 15.77 8.30
C ILE A 308 -12.74 14.76 9.43
N GLY A 309 -11.83 14.65 10.41
CA GLY A 309 -12.00 13.91 11.65
C GLY A 309 -11.34 12.55 11.73
N PHE A 310 -10.54 12.13 10.74
CA PHE A 310 -9.75 10.90 10.85
C PHE A 310 -8.62 11.05 11.88
N GLN A 311 -8.26 9.96 12.55
CA GLN A 311 -7.15 9.93 13.51
C GLN A 311 -6.30 8.70 13.28
N PHE A 312 -4.99 8.89 13.15
CA PHE A 312 -4.01 7.79 13.14
C PHE A 312 -3.84 7.23 14.55
N LYS A 313 -3.65 5.92 14.66
CA LYS A 313 -3.57 5.19 15.94
C LYS A 313 -2.18 4.67 16.26
N TYR A 314 -1.37 4.39 15.25
CA TYR A 314 -0.12 3.66 15.39
C TYR A 314 1.08 4.58 15.25
N THR A 315 2.09 4.35 16.10
CA THR A 315 3.40 5.00 16.02
C THR A 315 4.29 4.31 14.99
N LEU A 316 5.38 4.97 14.61
CA LEU A 316 6.39 4.35 13.72
C LEU A 316 7.04 3.12 14.39
N GLU A 317 7.21 3.14 15.70
CA GLU A 317 7.71 2.00 16.49
C GLU A 317 6.74 0.81 16.44
N ASP A 318 5.42 1.05 16.55
CA ASP A 318 4.41 0.00 16.40
C ASP A 318 4.50 -0.67 15.03
N MET A 319 4.64 0.14 13.96
CA MET A 319 4.78 -0.36 12.59
C MET A 319 5.98 -1.30 12.44
N TYR A 320 7.13 -0.89 12.98
CA TYR A 320 8.37 -1.68 12.91
C TYR A 320 8.30 -2.93 13.79
N ARG A 321 7.72 -2.85 14.98
CA ARG A 321 7.50 -3.99 15.87
C ARG A 321 6.68 -5.07 15.17
N GLU A 322 5.51 -4.70 14.60
CA GLU A 322 4.64 -5.63 13.92
C GLU A 322 5.27 -6.22 12.64
N ALA A 323 6.04 -5.42 11.90
CA ALA A 323 6.76 -5.91 10.72
C ALA A 323 7.85 -6.91 11.11
N ILE A 324 8.63 -6.63 12.16
CA ILE A 324 9.65 -7.54 12.70
C ILE A 324 9.01 -8.85 13.14
N GLU A 325 7.94 -8.80 13.93
CA GLU A 325 7.20 -9.98 14.37
C GLU A 325 6.64 -10.79 13.19
N THR A 326 6.08 -10.10 12.19
CA THR A 326 5.58 -10.74 10.96
C THR A 326 6.70 -11.52 10.25
N LEU A 327 7.89 -10.92 10.08
CA LEU A 327 9.00 -11.56 9.40
C LEU A 327 9.61 -12.70 10.24
N ARG A 328 9.66 -12.56 11.57
CA ARG A 328 10.06 -13.64 12.48
C ARG A 328 9.11 -14.83 12.38
N ASN A 329 7.81 -14.59 12.46
CA ASN A 329 6.78 -15.63 12.36
C ASN A 329 6.78 -16.36 11.03
N LYS A 330 7.22 -15.68 9.96
CA LYS A 330 7.39 -16.27 8.62
C LYS A 330 8.77 -16.89 8.40
N CYS A 331 9.62 -16.94 9.44
CA CYS A 331 10.99 -17.46 9.38
C CYS A 331 11.89 -16.77 8.32
N VAL A 332 11.62 -15.51 8.03
CA VAL A 332 12.41 -14.68 7.09
C VAL A 332 13.44 -13.82 7.83
N LEU A 333 13.11 -13.36 9.03
CA LEU A 333 14.01 -12.60 9.87
C LEU A 333 14.42 -13.46 11.08
N PRO A 334 15.73 -13.70 11.32
CA PRO A 334 16.20 -14.37 12.53
C PRO A 334 15.95 -13.50 13.77
N TYR A 335 16.00 -14.11 14.97
CA TYR A 335 15.79 -13.38 16.23
C TYR A 335 16.93 -12.42 16.58
N SER A 336 18.10 -12.61 15.98
CA SER A 336 19.26 -11.70 16.13
C SER A 336 20.13 -11.69 14.89
N ILE A 337 20.78 -10.57 14.62
CA ILE A 337 21.80 -10.41 13.57
C ILE A 337 23.01 -9.76 14.22
N LYS A 338 24.16 -10.44 14.18
CA LYS A 338 25.43 -9.92 14.70
C LYS A 338 26.10 -9.00 13.68
N PRO A 339 26.93 -8.04 14.13
CA PRO A 339 27.75 -7.25 13.20
C PRO A 339 28.64 -8.17 12.37
N PRO A 340 28.96 -7.76 11.11
CA PRO A 340 29.96 -8.47 10.32
C PRO A 340 31.27 -8.52 11.10
N PRO A 341 32.08 -9.60 10.95
CA PRO A 341 33.41 -9.64 11.53
C PRO A 341 34.14 -8.36 11.11
N LYS A 342 34.80 -7.68 12.06
CA LYS A 342 35.72 -6.59 11.70
C LYS A 342 36.71 -7.18 10.70
N GLU A 343 36.90 -6.51 9.55
CA GLU A 343 38.03 -6.80 8.68
C GLU A 343 39.25 -6.80 9.59
N GLN A 344 39.95 -7.94 9.68
CA GLN A 344 41.23 -7.98 10.35
C GLN A 344 42.10 -7.00 9.57
N GLU A 345 42.49 -5.90 10.22
CA GLU A 345 43.58 -5.08 9.74
C GLU A 345 44.74 -6.05 9.48
N TRP A 346 45.03 -6.26 8.21
CA TRP A 346 46.27 -6.90 7.80
C TRP A 346 47.36 -5.93 8.20
N GLU A 347 47.80 -6.01 9.48
CA GLU A 347 49.04 -5.37 9.90
C GLU A 347 50.16 -5.92 9.06
N ASN A 348 50.52 -5.10 8.08
CA ASN A 348 51.87 -4.88 7.56
C ASN A 348 52.85 -6.04 7.50
N GLY A 349 53.17 -6.42 6.25
CA GLY A 349 54.55 -6.45 5.80
C GLY A 349 55.58 -7.06 6.75
N LYS A 350 55.65 -8.38 6.82
CA LYS A 350 56.93 -9.04 6.99
C LYS A 350 57.23 -9.77 5.65
N THR A 351 58.02 -9.09 4.85
CA THR A 351 58.89 -9.70 3.87
C THR A 351 59.68 -10.80 4.57
N LEU A 352 59.39 -12.02 4.23
CA LEU A 352 60.33 -13.11 4.48
C LEU A 352 61.32 -13.13 3.29
N GLU A 353 62.49 -12.51 3.50
CA GLU A 353 63.71 -12.90 2.79
C GLU A 353 64.16 -14.22 3.35
N ALA A 354 64.31 -15.21 2.51
CA ALA A 354 65.41 -16.18 2.39
C ALA A 354 64.99 -17.30 1.41
#